data_7745f35e0b3aa97a0af6ae828c02a1b0
#
_entry.id   7745f35e0b3aa97a0af6ae828c02a1b0
#
_cell.length_a   1.000
_cell.length_b   1.000
_cell.length_c   1.000
_cell.angle_alpha   90.00
_cell.angle_beta   90.00
_cell.angle_gamma   90.00
#
_symmetry.space_group_name_H-M   'P 1'
#
loop_
_entity.id
_entity.type
_entity.pdbx_description
1 polymer ?
#
loop_
_entity_poly.entity_id
_entity_poly.type
_entity_poly.pdbx_seq_one_letter_code
_entity_poly.pdbx_strand_id
1 'polypeptide(L)'
;MFLTRFTLGFFVIVPSLCFSQATLNSELRVKPTKDFEITGDSTGVSWKEATWVTLSHRGGEKKYQTKVKLLYSATGVYCLFYCEDEKITSTLKEDFSNLYLEDVVEVFFWTDEATSLYFEYELSPNNFELPILVPNLKGDFFGWLPWHYEGDRKTHHATKITSKSWTAEFFIPYKLLKPLTQVPPIKGTRWRSNFYRLDYDEGSSRWSWQLTRTNFHDFEKFGTLVFD
;
A
#
# COMPACT_ATOMS: atom_id res chain seq x y z
N MET A 1 59.22 -22.98 49.61
CA MET A 1 59.03 -23.55 48.25
C MET A 1 57.59 -23.21 47.84
N PHE A 2 57.43 -22.05 47.18
CA PHE A 2 56.10 -21.50 46.78
C PHE A 2 55.81 -21.93 45.34
N LEU A 3 54.73 -22.71 45.14
CA LEU A 3 54.25 -23.09 43.81
C LEU A 3 53.24 -21.97 43.35
N THR A 4 53.62 -21.25 42.31
CA THR A 4 52.72 -20.31 41.61
C THR A 4 51.92 -21.06 40.55
N ARG A 5 50.58 -21.11 40.69
CA ARG A 5 49.67 -21.67 39.69
C ARG A 5 49.36 -20.58 38.68
N PHE A 6 49.71 -20.80 37.41
CA PHE A 6 49.24 -20.02 36.26
C PHE A 6 47.90 -20.55 35.81
N THR A 7 46.89 -19.70 35.88
CA THR A 7 45.57 -20.00 35.29
C THR A 7 45.51 -19.40 33.89
N LEU A 8 45.44 -20.26 32.88
CA LEU A 8 45.26 -19.85 31.48
C LEU A 8 43.78 -19.56 31.24
N GLY A 9 43.41 -18.28 31.07
CA GLY A 9 42.06 -17.88 30.68
C GLY A 9 41.86 -18.07 29.19
N PHE A 10 40.93 -18.94 28.80
CA PHE A 10 40.48 -19.08 27.42
C PHE A 10 39.48 -17.93 27.10
N PHE A 11 39.86 -16.99 26.27
CA PHE A 11 38.93 -16.00 25.70
C PHE A 11 38.20 -16.63 24.50
N VAL A 12 36.92 -16.94 24.67
CA VAL A 12 36.06 -17.36 23.57
C VAL A 12 35.54 -16.09 22.88
N ILE A 13 36.05 -15.79 21.69
CA ILE A 13 35.52 -14.74 20.82
C ILE A 13 34.28 -15.29 20.13
N VAL A 14 33.10 -14.88 20.59
CA VAL A 14 31.84 -15.15 19.90
C VAL A 14 31.70 -14.14 18.78
N PRO A 15 31.64 -14.54 17.50
CA PRO A 15 31.40 -13.60 16.44
C PRO A 15 29.95 -13.05 16.55
N SER A 16 29.79 -11.76 16.78
CA SER A 16 28.52 -11.08 16.69
C SER A 16 28.06 -11.07 15.22
N LEU A 17 27.12 -11.92 14.88
CA LEU A 17 26.40 -11.86 13.61
C LEU A 17 25.56 -10.59 13.62
N CYS A 18 26.06 -9.52 13.00
CA CYS A 18 25.27 -8.36 12.66
C CYS A 18 24.24 -8.77 11.59
N PHE A 19 23.02 -9.07 12.00
CA PHE A 19 21.90 -9.10 11.07
C PHE A 19 21.66 -7.65 10.60
N SER A 20 22.09 -7.36 9.38
CA SER A 20 21.66 -6.14 8.68
C SER A 20 20.15 -6.24 8.51
N GLN A 21 19.39 -5.54 9.35
CA GLN A 21 17.99 -5.25 9.06
C GLN A 21 18.00 -4.41 7.78
N ALA A 22 17.50 -4.99 6.69
CA ALA A 22 17.21 -4.22 5.49
C ALA A 22 16.26 -3.09 5.93
N THR A 23 16.74 -1.86 5.93
CA THR A 23 15.92 -0.68 6.15
C THR A 23 14.90 -0.65 5.03
N LEU A 24 13.64 -0.97 5.33
CA LEU A 24 12.54 -0.79 4.39
C LEU A 24 12.61 0.67 3.93
N ASN A 25 12.71 0.87 2.61
CA ASN A 25 12.75 2.22 2.05
C ASN A 25 11.41 2.89 2.35
N SER A 26 11.40 3.80 3.31
CA SER A 26 10.20 4.50 3.77
C SER A 26 9.77 5.61 2.82
N GLU A 27 10.51 5.83 1.74
CA GLU A 27 10.24 6.86 0.75
C GLU A 27 10.11 6.25 -0.64
N LEU A 28 9.06 6.65 -1.38
CA LEU A 28 8.80 6.26 -2.75
C LEU A 28 8.69 7.51 -3.62
N ARG A 29 9.53 7.60 -4.65
CA ARG A 29 9.43 8.63 -5.69
C ARG A 29 8.36 8.25 -6.69
N VAL A 30 7.39 9.15 -6.86
CA VAL A 30 6.30 8.99 -7.82
C VAL A 30 6.61 9.85 -9.04
N LYS A 31 6.74 9.22 -10.19
CA LYS A 31 7.08 9.90 -11.44
C LYS A 31 5.84 10.47 -12.13
N PRO A 32 6.00 11.62 -12.81
CA PRO A 32 4.93 12.18 -13.62
C PRO A 32 4.67 11.35 -14.88
N THR A 33 3.42 11.37 -15.36
CA THR A 33 3.00 10.78 -16.62
C THR A 33 1.95 11.66 -17.30
N LYS A 34 1.66 11.39 -18.57
CA LYS A 34 0.44 11.88 -19.23
C LYS A 34 -0.73 10.98 -18.83
N ASP A 35 -1.94 11.51 -18.96
CA ASP A 35 -3.13 10.68 -18.77
C ASP A 35 -3.17 9.53 -19.76
N PHE A 36 -3.60 8.35 -19.28
CA PHE A 36 -3.74 7.13 -20.06
C PHE A 36 -4.95 6.31 -19.59
N GLU A 37 -5.41 5.41 -20.43
CA GLU A 37 -6.57 4.57 -20.17
C GLU A 37 -6.24 3.46 -19.16
N ILE A 38 -7.20 3.18 -18.26
CA ILE A 38 -7.15 2.09 -17.30
C ILE A 38 -7.71 0.83 -17.96
N THR A 39 -6.92 -0.22 -18.02
CA THR A 39 -7.25 -1.47 -18.73
C THR A 39 -7.14 -2.73 -17.86
N GLY A 40 -6.56 -2.62 -16.68
CA GLY A 40 -6.20 -3.74 -15.82
C GLY A 40 -4.94 -4.49 -16.28
N ASP A 41 -4.27 -4.02 -17.35
CA ASP A 41 -3.09 -4.68 -17.90
C ASP A 41 -1.79 -4.10 -17.35
N SER A 42 -1.06 -4.92 -16.60
CA SER A 42 0.22 -4.54 -16.02
C SER A 42 1.35 -4.32 -17.01
N THR A 43 1.14 -4.64 -18.30
CA THR A 43 2.15 -4.50 -19.37
C THR A 43 2.08 -3.17 -20.11
N GLY A 44 1.11 -2.32 -19.79
CA GLY A 44 0.92 -1.01 -20.40
C GLY A 44 2.20 -0.17 -20.46
N VAL A 45 2.39 0.55 -21.58
CA VAL A 45 3.64 1.30 -21.87
C VAL A 45 3.92 2.35 -20.78
N SER A 46 2.89 3.04 -20.30
CA SER A 46 3.02 4.06 -19.25
C SER A 46 3.65 3.53 -17.96
N TRP A 47 3.41 2.26 -17.62
CA TRP A 47 3.94 1.61 -16.44
C TRP A 47 5.43 1.27 -16.48
N LYS A 48 6.09 1.38 -17.66
CA LYS A 48 7.52 1.13 -17.81
C LYS A 48 8.37 2.14 -17.03
N GLU A 49 7.86 3.34 -16.84
CA GLU A 49 8.56 4.41 -16.11
C GLU A 49 8.47 4.27 -14.58
N ALA A 50 7.51 3.50 -14.08
CA ALA A 50 7.34 3.29 -12.65
C ALA A 50 8.09 2.03 -12.16
N THR A 51 8.68 2.13 -10.97
CA THR A 51 9.36 1.01 -10.30
C THR A 51 8.37 0.24 -9.44
N TRP A 52 8.46 -1.08 -9.46
CA TRP A 52 7.71 -1.92 -8.55
C TRP A 52 8.18 -1.77 -7.11
N VAL A 53 7.25 -1.56 -6.20
CA VAL A 53 7.45 -1.66 -4.76
C VAL A 53 6.85 -2.98 -4.29
N THR A 54 7.67 -3.85 -3.71
CA THR A 54 7.19 -5.12 -3.15
C THR A 54 6.62 -4.87 -1.76
N LEU A 55 5.42 -5.37 -1.52
CA LEU A 55 4.82 -5.39 -0.20
C LEU A 55 5.35 -6.57 0.61
N SER A 56 5.66 -6.32 1.87
CA SER A 56 6.12 -7.37 2.77
C SER A 56 4.95 -8.13 3.38
N HIS A 57 5.05 -9.43 3.42
CA HIS A 57 4.10 -10.29 4.13
C HIS A 57 4.11 -9.96 5.63
N ARG A 58 2.95 -9.84 6.24
CA ARG A 58 2.75 -9.40 7.64
C ARG A 58 2.06 -10.42 8.53
N GLY A 59 1.61 -11.52 7.97
CA GLY A 59 0.96 -12.61 8.70
C GLY A 59 -0.06 -13.35 7.85
N GLY A 60 -0.48 -14.52 8.32
CA GLY A 60 -1.33 -15.47 7.61
C GLY A 60 -0.51 -16.58 6.94
N GLU A 61 -1.21 -17.57 6.37
CA GLU A 61 -0.58 -18.77 5.82
C GLU A 61 -0.02 -18.56 4.41
N LYS A 62 -0.70 -17.78 3.57
CA LYS A 62 -0.28 -17.54 2.19
C LYS A 62 0.90 -16.55 2.15
N LYS A 63 1.88 -16.86 1.29
CA LYS A 63 3.10 -16.06 1.10
C LYS A 63 3.28 -15.62 -0.34
N TYR A 64 2.19 -15.26 -0.97
CA TYR A 64 2.17 -14.78 -2.34
C TYR A 64 2.98 -13.49 -2.53
N GLN A 65 3.52 -13.28 -3.71
CA GLN A 65 4.14 -12.00 -4.07
C GLN A 65 3.05 -10.95 -4.28
N THR A 66 3.23 -9.80 -3.66
CA THR A 66 2.39 -8.61 -3.90
C THR A 66 3.29 -7.42 -4.16
N LYS A 67 2.99 -6.65 -5.19
CA LYS A 67 3.76 -5.45 -5.54
C LYS A 67 2.86 -4.38 -6.15
N VAL A 68 3.27 -3.12 -6.03
CA VAL A 68 2.53 -1.95 -6.49
C VAL A 68 3.43 -0.98 -7.26
N LYS A 69 2.87 -0.26 -8.22
CA LYS A 69 3.45 0.87 -8.92
C LYS A 69 2.56 2.09 -8.77
N LEU A 70 3.17 3.27 -8.73
CA LEU A 70 2.47 4.55 -8.76
C LEU A 70 3.03 5.46 -9.84
N LEU A 71 2.13 6.22 -10.46
CA LEU A 71 2.40 7.35 -11.33
C LEU A 71 1.42 8.48 -10.99
N TYR A 72 1.72 9.70 -11.39
CA TYR A 72 0.77 10.79 -11.28
C TYR A 72 0.77 11.65 -12.55
N SER A 73 -0.38 12.25 -12.85
CA SER A 73 -0.54 13.18 -13.96
C SER A 73 -0.98 14.57 -13.46
N ALA A 74 -1.37 15.43 -14.37
CA ALA A 74 -2.00 16.71 -14.02
C ALA A 74 -3.41 16.54 -13.43
N THR A 75 -4.05 15.39 -13.58
CA THR A 75 -5.46 15.15 -13.25
C THR A 75 -5.67 14.19 -12.08
N GLY A 76 -4.72 13.30 -11.78
CA GLY A 76 -4.86 12.33 -10.69
C GLY A 76 -3.65 11.43 -10.49
N VAL A 77 -3.83 10.43 -9.61
CA VAL A 77 -2.85 9.41 -9.26
C VAL A 77 -3.27 8.08 -9.86
N TYR A 78 -2.33 7.38 -10.43
CA TYR A 78 -2.45 6.03 -11.00
C TYR A 78 -1.81 5.03 -10.09
N CYS A 79 -2.49 3.91 -9.83
CA CYS A 79 -1.99 2.79 -9.05
C CYS A 79 -2.17 1.50 -9.84
N LEU A 80 -1.17 0.63 -9.75
CA LEU A 80 -1.21 -0.71 -10.36
C LEU A 80 -0.67 -1.72 -9.36
N PHE A 81 -1.52 -2.64 -8.92
CA PHE A 81 -1.12 -3.79 -8.14
C PHE A 81 -0.95 -5.03 -9.01
N TYR A 82 -0.02 -5.87 -8.62
CA TYR A 82 0.11 -7.25 -9.06
C TYR A 82 0.11 -8.15 -7.82
N CYS A 83 -0.80 -9.08 -7.78
CA CYS A 83 -1.01 -10.01 -6.67
C CYS A 83 -0.90 -11.45 -7.19
N GLU A 84 0.11 -12.22 -6.76
CA GLU A 84 0.05 -13.67 -6.90
C GLU A 84 -1.14 -14.20 -6.11
N ASP A 85 -1.85 -15.19 -6.71
CA ASP A 85 -3.05 -15.73 -6.13
C ASP A 85 -3.44 -17.01 -6.88
N GLU A 86 -3.81 -18.05 -6.17
CA GLU A 86 -4.26 -19.32 -6.74
C GLU A 86 -5.78 -19.52 -6.62
N LYS A 87 -6.43 -18.73 -5.75
CA LYS A 87 -7.85 -18.81 -5.51
C LYS A 87 -8.41 -17.47 -5.08
N ILE A 88 -9.26 -16.89 -5.89
CA ILE A 88 -9.93 -15.62 -5.59
C ILE A 88 -11.07 -15.83 -4.61
N THR A 89 -11.00 -15.18 -3.47
CA THR A 89 -12.07 -15.11 -2.46
C THR A 89 -12.70 -13.71 -2.51
N SER A 90 -13.66 -13.53 -3.43
CA SER A 90 -14.36 -12.26 -3.65
C SER A 90 -15.79 -12.56 -4.09
N THR A 91 -16.74 -12.37 -3.18
CA THR A 91 -18.17 -12.65 -3.38
C THR A 91 -19.06 -11.42 -3.35
N LEU A 92 -18.56 -10.34 -2.75
CA LEU A 92 -19.22 -9.02 -2.73
C LEU A 92 -19.29 -8.45 -4.15
N LYS A 93 -20.46 -7.92 -4.53
CA LYS A 93 -20.78 -7.49 -5.91
C LYS A 93 -21.42 -6.12 -5.98
N GLU A 94 -21.08 -5.25 -5.05
CA GLU A 94 -21.57 -3.88 -5.00
C GLU A 94 -20.44 -2.95 -4.53
N ASP A 95 -20.33 -1.79 -5.15
CA ASP A 95 -19.49 -0.71 -4.66
C ASP A 95 -19.93 -0.28 -3.26
N PHE A 96 -19.03 0.23 -2.47
CA PHE A 96 -19.25 0.64 -1.08
C PHE A 96 -19.60 -0.52 -0.12
N SER A 97 -19.46 -1.79 -0.54
CA SER A 97 -19.46 -2.92 0.37
C SER A 97 -18.19 -2.95 1.23
N ASN A 98 -18.20 -3.69 2.33
CA ASN A 98 -17.04 -3.89 3.20
C ASN A 98 -16.02 -4.84 2.54
N LEU A 99 -15.34 -4.36 1.50
CA LEU A 99 -14.45 -5.17 0.66
C LEU A 99 -13.30 -5.79 1.44
N TYR A 100 -12.84 -5.15 2.52
CA TYR A 100 -11.79 -5.65 3.42
C TYR A 100 -12.10 -6.97 4.12
N LEU A 101 -13.32 -7.48 4.00
CA LEU A 101 -13.71 -8.81 4.51
C LEU A 101 -13.38 -9.96 3.55
N GLU A 102 -12.91 -9.63 2.35
CA GLU A 102 -12.53 -10.56 1.27
C GLU A 102 -11.19 -10.12 0.66
N ASP A 103 -10.78 -10.77 -0.45
CA ASP A 103 -9.55 -10.36 -1.16
C ASP A 103 -9.67 -8.93 -1.65
N VAL A 104 -8.66 -8.12 -1.35
CA VAL A 104 -8.68 -6.71 -1.66
C VAL A 104 -7.27 -6.13 -1.70
N VAL A 105 -7.06 -5.08 -2.49
CA VAL A 105 -5.92 -4.17 -2.38
C VAL A 105 -6.37 -2.80 -1.93
N GLU A 106 -5.51 -2.11 -1.16
CA GLU A 106 -5.84 -0.83 -0.57
C GLU A 106 -4.71 0.16 -0.75
N VAL A 107 -5.05 1.43 -0.97
CA VAL A 107 -4.13 2.56 -0.91
C VAL A 107 -4.66 3.62 0.04
N PHE A 108 -3.78 4.14 0.89
CA PHE A 108 -4.07 5.18 1.86
C PHE A 108 -3.26 6.43 1.52
N PHE A 109 -3.92 7.58 1.32
CA PHE A 109 -3.29 8.86 1.02
C PHE A 109 -3.59 9.89 2.10
N TRP A 110 -2.60 10.17 2.92
CA TRP A 110 -2.63 11.25 3.90
C TRP A 110 -1.83 12.42 3.33
N THR A 111 -2.53 13.34 2.71
CA THR A 111 -1.94 14.37 1.86
C THR A 111 -1.38 15.55 2.64
N ASP A 112 -1.80 15.73 3.90
CA ASP A 112 -1.36 16.82 4.77
C ASP A 112 -1.30 16.36 6.24
N GLU A 113 -0.10 16.30 6.79
CA GLU A 113 0.15 15.89 8.17
C GLU A 113 -0.45 16.85 9.22
N ALA A 114 -0.86 18.06 8.82
CA ALA A 114 -1.54 19.01 9.70
C ALA A 114 -3.02 18.64 9.95
N THR A 115 -3.57 17.71 9.17
CA THR A 115 -4.97 17.27 9.29
C THR A 115 -5.05 15.80 9.70
N SER A 116 -5.98 15.46 10.59
CA SER A 116 -6.25 14.08 11.01
C SER A 116 -7.31 13.43 10.11
N LEU A 117 -7.12 13.54 8.79
CA LEU A 117 -8.02 13.01 7.78
C LEU A 117 -7.20 12.50 6.61
N TYR A 118 -7.43 11.25 6.20
CA TYR A 118 -6.82 10.69 5.00
C TYR A 118 -7.87 9.99 4.13
N PHE A 119 -7.50 9.75 2.88
CA PHE A 119 -8.29 9.02 1.90
C PHE A 119 -7.81 7.58 1.85
N GLU A 120 -8.75 6.66 1.82
CA GLU A 120 -8.54 5.25 1.60
C GLU A 120 -9.35 4.80 0.39
N TYR A 121 -8.75 3.94 -0.41
CA TYR A 121 -9.38 3.35 -1.57
C TYR A 121 -9.11 1.85 -1.59
N GLU A 122 -10.18 1.09 -1.66
CA GLU A 122 -10.14 -0.36 -1.77
C GLU A 122 -10.65 -0.80 -3.15
N LEU A 123 -10.04 -1.86 -3.71
CA LEU A 123 -10.48 -2.48 -4.96
C LEU A 123 -10.39 -4.00 -4.85
N SER A 124 -11.53 -4.67 -5.07
CA SER A 124 -11.63 -6.13 -5.06
C SER A 124 -11.22 -6.73 -6.41
N PRO A 125 -10.84 -8.04 -6.48
CA PRO A 125 -10.58 -8.73 -7.73
C PRO A 125 -11.76 -8.71 -8.72
N ASN A 126 -13.00 -8.66 -8.20
CA ASN A 126 -14.23 -8.57 -9.00
C ASN A 126 -14.53 -7.14 -9.49
N ASN A 127 -13.58 -6.20 -9.31
CA ASN A 127 -13.67 -4.83 -9.81
C ASN A 127 -14.76 -3.97 -9.13
N PHE A 128 -15.02 -4.20 -7.85
CA PHE A 128 -15.85 -3.34 -7.00
C PHE A 128 -14.96 -2.51 -6.09
N GLU A 129 -15.38 -1.27 -5.80
CA GLU A 129 -14.57 -0.30 -5.09
C GLU A 129 -15.22 0.24 -3.81
N LEU A 130 -14.37 0.66 -2.87
CA LEU A 130 -14.79 1.36 -1.65
C LEU A 130 -13.87 2.56 -1.42
N PRO A 131 -14.21 3.75 -1.95
CA PRO A 131 -13.56 5.00 -1.60
C PRO A 131 -14.13 5.55 -0.30
N ILE A 132 -13.26 5.82 0.68
CA ILE A 132 -13.66 6.34 1.99
C ILE A 132 -12.74 7.45 2.49
N LEU A 133 -13.26 8.27 3.37
CA LEU A 133 -12.49 9.21 4.19
C LEU A 133 -12.40 8.68 5.63
N VAL A 134 -11.20 8.66 6.16
CA VAL A 134 -10.90 8.14 7.49
C VAL A 134 -10.44 9.28 8.40
N PRO A 135 -11.30 9.74 9.32
CA PRO A 135 -10.87 10.61 10.39
C PRO A 135 -10.05 9.79 11.40
N ASN A 136 -8.87 10.29 11.75
CA ASN A 136 -7.95 9.61 12.65
C ASN A 136 -7.20 10.64 13.51
N LEU A 137 -7.12 10.43 14.80
CA LEU A 137 -6.44 11.33 15.72
C LEU A 137 -5.42 10.55 16.55
N LYS A 138 -4.14 10.91 16.43
CA LYS A 138 -3.04 10.29 17.19
C LYS A 138 -2.93 8.76 17.05
N GLY A 139 -3.35 8.22 15.90
CA GLY A 139 -3.34 6.79 15.64
C GLY A 139 -4.60 6.05 16.08
N ASP A 140 -5.57 6.74 16.68
CA ASP A 140 -6.86 6.16 17.03
C ASP A 140 -7.80 6.18 15.82
N PHE A 141 -8.40 5.06 15.52
CA PHE A 141 -9.38 4.91 14.44
C PHE A 141 -10.78 5.26 14.94
N PHE A 142 -11.39 6.28 14.32
CA PHE A 142 -12.74 6.76 14.67
C PHE A 142 -13.84 6.32 13.69
N GLY A 143 -13.58 5.28 12.89
CA GLY A 143 -14.49 4.87 11.82
C GLY A 143 -14.15 5.54 10.48
N TRP A 144 -15.00 5.36 9.52
CA TRP A 144 -14.82 5.85 8.16
C TRP A 144 -16.14 6.34 7.57
N LEU A 145 -16.06 7.19 6.53
CA LEU A 145 -17.18 7.73 5.80
C LEU A 145 -17.07 7.35 4.33
N PRO A 146 -18.10 6.73 3.73
CA PRO A 146 -18.15 6.51 2.29
C PRO A 146 -17.95 7.85 1.58
N TRP A 147 -17.04 7.87 0.60
CA TRP A 147 -16.77 9.10 -0.14
C TRP A 147 -17.41 9.04 -1.51
N HIS A 148 -18.64 9.49 -1.58
CA HIS A 148 -19.43 9.46 -2.81
C HIS A 148 -18.85 10.38 -3.87
N TYR A 149 -18.91 9.93 -5.13
CA TYR A 149 -18.41 10.63 -6.29
C TYR A 149 -19.34 10.46 -7.48
N GLU A 150 -19.36 11.50 -8.33
CA GLU A 150 -20.11 11.50 -9.58
C GLU A 150 -19.33 12.26 -10.66
N GLY A 151 -19.62 11.97 -11.93
CA GLY A 151 -19.04 12.67 -13.06
C GLY A 151 -17.51 12.60 -13.07
N ASP A 152 -16.86 13.73 -13.14
CA ASP A 152 -15.41 13.86 -13.24
C ASP A 152 -14.65 13.64 -11.92
N ARG A 153 -15.35 13.35 -10.83
CA ARG A 153 -14.78 12.88 -9.56
C ARG A 153 -14.70 11.36 -9.47
N LYS A 154 -15.34 10.64 -10.40
CA LYS A 154 -15.37 9.20 -10.38
C LYS A 154 -13.98 8.61 -10.64
N THR A 155 -13.61 7.58 -9.88
CA THR A 155 -12.45 6.73 -10.13
C THR A 155 -12.64 5.95 -11.42
N HIS A 156 -11.52 5.56 -12.04
CA HIS A 156 -11.54 4.62 -13.16
C HIS A 156 -10.71 3.43 -12.73
N HIS A 157 -11.26 2.23 -12.81
CA HIS A 157 -10.59 1.03 -12.35
C HIS A 157 -10.89 -0.17 -13.26
N ALA A 158 -9.94 -1.08 -13.32
CA ALA A 158 -10.05 -2.34 -14.03
C ALA A 158 -9.20 -3.40 -13.32
N THR A 159 -9.69 -4.62 -13.30
CA THR A 159 -8.98 -5.78 -12.78
C THR A 159 -8.83 -6.84 -13.87
N LYS A 160 -7.79 -7.67 -13.75
CA LYS A 160 -7.59 -8.81 -14.64
C LYS A 160 -7.15 -10.01 -13.82
N ILE A 161 -7.93 -11.07 -13.88
CA ILE A 161 -7.69 -12.31 -13.14
C ILE A 161 -7.11 -13.35 -14.09
N THR A 162 -6.10 -14.08 -13.63
CA THR A 162 -5.49 -15.25 -14.29
C THR A 162 -5.60 -16.46 -13.35
N SER A 163 -5.07 -17.60 -13.75
CA SER A 163 -5.04 -18.80 -12.90
C SER A 163 -4.04 -18.73 -11.75
N LYS A 164 -3.18 -17.71 -11.69
CA LYS A 164 -2.10 -17.61 -10.69
C LYS A 164 -1.89 -16.20 -10.15
N SER A 165 -2.69 -15.25 -10.57
CA SER A 165 -2.53 -13.85 -10.15
C SER A 165 -3.75 -13.03 -10.53
N TRP A 166 -3.86 -11.86 -9.93
CA TRP A 166 -4.71 -10.80 -10.43
C TRP A 166 -3.99 -9.46 -10.40
N THR A 167 -4.46 -8.54 -11.21
CA THR A 167 -4.00 -7.16 -11.24
C THR A 167 -5.15 -6.21 -10.94
N ALA A 168 -4.85 -5.13 -10.25
CA ALA A 168 -5.76 -4.03 -10.02
C ALA A 168 -5.11 -2.76 -10.54
N GLU A 169 -5.69 -2.14 -11.55
CA GLU A 169 -5.25 -0.87 -12.10
C GLU A 169 -6.35 0.16 -11.86
N PHE A 170 -6.00 1.32 -11.30
CA PHE A 170 -6.98 2.35 -11.04
C PHE A 170 -6.38 3.76 -11.06
N PHE A 171 -7.25 4.71 -11.36
CA PHE A 171 -6.98 6.13 -11.41
C PHE A 171 -7.87 6.85 -10.39
N ILE A 172 -7.26 7.63 -9.51
CA ILE A 172 -7.93 8.46 -8.51
C ILE A 172 -7.80 9.93 -8.93
N PRO A 173 -8.87 10.58 -9.42
CA PRO A 173 -8.79 11.97 -9.84
C PRO A 173 -8.62 12.92 -8.67
N TYR A 174 -7.81 13.97 -8.82
CA TYR A 174 -7.65 14.98 -7.77
C TYR A 174 -8.95 15.67 -7.38
N LYS A 175 -9.93 15.70 -8.28
CA LYS A 175 -11.27 16.23 -7.99
C LYS A 175 -11.99 15.43 -6.91
N LEU A 176 -11.73 14.12 -6.80
CA LEU A 176 -12.24 13.27 -5.72
C LEU A 176 -11.56 13.61 -4.38
N LEU A 177 -10.27 13.92 -4.42
CA LEU A 177 -9.47 14.22 -3.24
C LEU A 177 -9.61 15.66 -2.73
N LYS A 178 -10.46 16.49 -3.36
CA LYS A 178 -10.58 17.93 -3.05
C LYS A 178 -10.84 18.32 -1.60
N PRO A 179 -11.50 17.55 -0.73
CA PRO A 179 -11.59 17.94 0.67
C PRO A 179 -10.24 17.93 1.38
N LEU A 180 -9.25 17.19 0.83
CA LEU A 180 -7.91 17.14 1.36
C LEU A 180 -7.08 18.31 0.81
N THR A 181 -6.17 18.80 1.64
CA THR A 181 -5.22 19.86 1.26
C THR A 181 -4.00 19.26 0.54
N GLN A 182 -3.16 20.11 -0.07
CA GLN A 182 -1.99 19.72 -0.86
C GLN A 182 -2.34 18.82 -2.08
N VAL A 183 -3.50 19.04 -2.66
CA VAL A 183 -4.02 18.36 -3.85
C VAL A 183 -4.40 19.42 -4.90
N PRO A 184 -3.93 19.33 -6.16
CA PRO A 184 -2.97 18.37 -6.70
C PRO A 184 -1.54 18.56 -6.15
N PRO A 185 -0.74 17.50 -6.10
CA PRO A 185 0.66 17.64 -5.73
C PRO A 185 1.44 18.37 -6.84
N ILE A 186 2.42 19.15 -6.43
CA ILE A 186 3.44 19.71 -7.31
C ILE A 186 4.77 18.99 -7.09
N LYS A 187 5.75 19.22 -7.95
CA LYS A 187 7.09 18.66 -7.77
C LYS A 187 7.63 18.97 -6.37
N GLY A 188 8.09 17.94 -5.67
CA GLY A 188 8.59 18.02 -4.30
C GLY A 188 7.53 17.88 -3.22
N THR A 189 6.24 17.87 -3.57
CA THR A 189 5.16 17.57 -2.59
C THR A 189 5.39 16.22 -1.95
N ARG A 190 5.06 16.12 -0.68
CA ARG A 190 5.22 14.90 0.12
C ARG A 190 3.87 14.53 0.72
N TRP A 191 3.41 13.31 0.43
CA TRP A 191 2.24 12.72 1.07
C TRP A 191 2.68 11.54 1.93
N ARG A 192 2.01 11.31 3.04
CA ARG A 192 2.13 10.05 3.76
C ARG A 192 1.20 9.02 3.13
N SER A 193 1.64 7.78 3.07
CA SER A 193 0.89 6.73 2.37
C SER A 193 1.27 5.35 2.87
N ASN A 194 0.34 4.41 2.71
CA ASN A 194 0.66 2.99 2.80
C ASN A 194 -0.16 2.21 1.76
N PHE A 195 0.28 1.00 1.47
CA PHE A 195 -0.34 0.09 0.53
C PHE A 195 -0.53 -1.24 1.22
N TYR A 196 -1.68 -1.87 0.99
CA TYR A 196 -2.04 -3.12 1.64
C TYR A 196 -2.64 -4.12 0.66
N ARG A 197 -2.61 -5.39 1.03
CA ARG A 197 -3.40 -6.46 0.48
C ARG A 197 -3.90 -7.34 1.61
N LEU A 198 -5.16 -7.74 1.51
CA LEU A 198 -5.75 -8.85 2.24
C LEU A 198 -6.03 -10.00 1.27
N ASP A 199 -5.92 -11.22 1.77
CA ASP A 199 -6.14 -12.46 1.02
C ASP A 199 -6.77 -13.48 1.97
N TYR A 200 -7.84 -14.09 1.55
CA TYR A 200 -8.67 -14.95 2.39
C TYR A 200 -8.74 -16.41 1.92
N ASP A 201 -7.77 -16.88 1.17
CA ASP A 201 -7.72 -18.25 0.67
C ASP A 201 -7.76 -19.30 1.78
N GLU A 202 -6.97 -19.11 2.83
CA GLU A 202 -6.87 -19.98 3.99
C GLU A 202 -6.77 -19.15 5.26
N GLY A 203 -7.88 -18.56 5.69
CA GLY A 203 -7.86 -17.54 6.72
C GLY A 203 -7.48 -16.18 6.16
N SER A 204 -6.87 -15.31 6.95
CA SER A 204 -6.50 -13.96 6.52
C SER A 204 -4.99 -13.82 6.44
N SER A 205 -4.46 -13.63 5.24
CA SER A 205 -3.07 -13.26 4.98
C SER A 205 -2.98 -11.78 4.62
N ARG A 206 -1.88 -11.12 5.02
CA ARG A 206 -1.76 -9.65 4.95
C ARG A 206 -0.41 -9.23 4.44
N TRP A 207 -0.40 -8.18 3.62
CA TRP A 207 0.82 -7.51 3.14
C TRP A 207 0.70 -6.02 3.32
N SER A 208 1.83 -5.38 3.56
CA SER A 208 1.92 -3.92 3.56
C SER A 208 3.26 -3.42 3.05
N TRP A 209 3.28 -2.19 2.54
CA TRP A 209 4.53 -1.51 2.24
C TRP A 209 5.28 -1.17 3.54
N GLN A 210 4.65 -0.40 4.44
CA GLN A 210 5.22 -0.08 5.74
C GLN A 210 4.53 -0.88 6.84
N LEU A 211 5.32 -1.30 7.83
CA LEU A 211 4.80 -2.02 8.98
C LEU A 211 4.03 -1.08 9.92
N THR A 212 2.76 -1.34 10.12
CA THR A 212 1.93 -0.74 11.15
C THR A 212 1.97 -1.57 12.44
N ARG A 213 1.76 -0.95 13.60
CA ARG A 213 1.88 -1.61 14.92
C ARG A 213 0.61 -2.33 15.33
N THR A 214 -0.55 -1.72 15.11
CA THR A 214 -1.84 -2.19 15.63
C THR A 214 -2.78 -2.67 14.53
N ASN A 215 -3.09 -1.80 13.58
CA ASN A 215 -3.97 -2.06 12.44
C ASN A 215 -3.48 -1.27 11.23
N PHE A 216 -4.18 -1.31 10.11
CA PHE A 216 -3.81 -0.60 8.89
C PHE A 216 -3.88 0.93 9.05
N HIS A 217 -4.67 1.42 9.99
CA HIS A 217 -4.89 2.84 10.24
C HIS A 217 -3.84 3.50 11.16
N ASP A 218 -2.73 2.84 11.51
CA ASP A 218 -1.61 3.44 12.24
C ASP A 218 -0.83 4.41 11.30
N PHE A 219 -1.45 5.54 10.98
CA PHE A 219 -0.96 6.50 9.97
C PHE A 219 0.42 7.08 10.32
N GLU A 220 0.81 7.12 11.59
CA GLU A 220 2.16 7.55 12.01
C GLU A 220 3.27 6.67 11.39
N LYS A 221 2.92 5.44 10.99
CA LYS A 221 3.84 4.47 10.37
C LYS A 221 3.81 4.47 8.86
N PHE A 222 2.97 5.29 8.25
CA PHE A 222 2.94 5.40 6.78
C PHE A 222 4.29 5.84 6.23
N GLY A 223 4.63 5.35 5.06
CA GLY A 223 5.77 5.82 4.29
C GLY A 223 5.49 7.19 3.67
N THR A 224 6.41 7.67 2.87
CA THR A 224 6.32 8.96 2.22
C THR A 224 6.38 8.81 0.70
N LEU A 225 5.38 9.33 0.01
CA LEU A 225 5.43 9.57 -1.44
C LEU A 225 6.08 10.92 -1.69
N VAL A 226 7.02 10.98 -2.63
CA VAL A 226 7.65 12.22 -3.08
C VAL A 226 7.37 12.35 -4.57
N PHE A 227 6.68 13.41 -4.94
CA PHE A 227 6.30 13.69 -6.34
C PHE A 227 7.44 14.39 -7.07
N ASP A 228 7.92 13.79 -8.19
CA ASP A 228 9.10 14.27 -8.97
C ASP A 228 8.80 15.41 -9.94
#